data_b8a31a880cfedffba5249c49b1f83ea9
#
_entry.id   b8a31a880cfedffba5249c49b1f83ea9
#
_cell.length_a   1.000
_cell.length_b   1.000
_cell.length_c   1.000
_cell.angle_alpha   90.00
_cell.angle_beta   90.00
_cell.angle_gamma   90.00
#
_symmetry.space_group_name_H-M   'P 1'
#
loop_
_entity.id
_entity.type
_entity.pdbx_description
1 polymer ?
#
loop_
_entity_poly.entity_id
_entity_poly.type
_entity_poly.pdbx_seq_one_letter_code
_entity_poly.pdbx_strand_id
1 'polypeptide(L)'
;SHFLLATPAGLRNPQVVQNVWRIADKFKLDTVGGVPTSIVAMGQVPVGDADISSVKMALTGGSPMPVEPAKQFEGRFGINIHEIYGMTETAGNGTVNPRFGERVVGCAGLRAPYVEVKVAKFGADGTPTVDCAQGETGVVMFRGPTVTPGYTDPRRNEGVVLDDGWLVSGDLGRFDETGRLWITGRAKDLIIRSGHNIDPAIIEAAMDEHPAVLNSAAIGMPDEYAGELPAIYVTLKEGATATESELHDWLAERISERPALPKQIHVIGEMPLTAVGKIFKPALRWDITRQVFESRLKGLAADHGVAAKVEVGDVPGTGIVATVTLSGTADDKAAVEAAVNERLGAFTLQPYRIVWA
;
A
#
# COMPACT_ATOMS: atom_id res chain seq x y z
N SER A 1 31.93 -2.53 -7.33
CA SER A 1 30.60 -1.96 -7.60
C SER A 1 30.58 -0.51 -7.17
N HIS A 2 29.93 0.34 -7.97
CA HIS A 2 29.79 1.76 -7.65
C HIS A 2 28.28 2.04 -7.55
N PHE A 3 27.87 2.77 -6.51
CA PHE A 3 26.54 3.29 -6.38
C PHE A 3 26.51 4.74 -6.84
N LEU A 4 25.60 5.06 -7.77
CA LEU A 4 25.35 6.43 -8.19
C LEU A 4 24.14 6.95 -7.46
N LEU A 5 24.33 7.96 -6.60
CA LEU A 5 23.28 8.75 -6.01
C LEU A 5 23.19 10.10 -6.75
N ALA A 6 22.24 10.24 -7.64
CA ALA A 6 22.13 11.42 -8.48
C ALA A 6 21.82 12.70 -7.67
N THR A 7 20.97 12.56 -6.64
CA THR A 7 20.64 13.62 -5.66
C THR A 7 20.20 12.97 -4.33
N PRO A 8 20.16 13.70 -3.20
CA PRO A 8 19.58 13.20 -1.96
C PRO A 8 18.12 12.75 -2.09
N ALA A 9 17.37 13.33 -3.03
CA ALA A 9 16.00 12.95 -3.33
C ALA A 9 15.91 11.72 -4.25
N GLY A 10 17.02 11.32 -4.91
CA GLY A 10 17.05 10.19 -5.84
C GLY A 10 16.00 10.32 -6.95
N LEU A 11 15.29 9.23 -7.22
CA LEU A 11 14.23 9.18 -8.22
C LEU A 11 12.91 9.88 -7.81
N ARG A 12 12.85 10.51 -6.64
CA ARG A 12 11.76 11.45 -6.31
C ARG A 12 11.93 12.81 -6.96
N ASN A 13 13.13 13.11 -7.42
CA ASN A 13 13.36 14.33 -8.20
C ASN A 13 12.93 14.10 -9.65
N PRO A 14 11.90 14.81 -10.17
CA PRO A 14 11.42 14.63 -11.53
C PRO A 14 12.51 14.80 -12.59
N GLN A 15 13.48 15.70 -12.35
CA GLN A 15 14.60 15.89 -13.27
C GLN A 15 15.54 14.67 -13.34
N VAL A 16 15.70 13.94 -12.24
CA VAL A 16 16.47 12.69 -12.24
C VAL A 16 15.73 11.63 -13.05
N VAL A 17 14.41 11.50 -12.85
CA VAL A 17 13.58 10.57 -13.62
C VAL A 17 13.63 10.90 -15.11
N GLN A 18 13.40 12.16 -15.48
CA GLN A 18 13.43 12.61 -16.89
C GLN A 18 14.77 12.39 -17.59
N ASN A 19 15.85 12.32 -16.83
CA ASN A 19 17.20 12.12 -17.37
C ASN A 19 17.77 10.72 -17.09
N VAL A 20 16.98 9.79 -16.60
CA VAL A 20 17.47 8.49 -16.10
C VAL A 20 18.27 7.73 -17.17
N TRP A 21 17.82 7.71 -18.41
CA TRP A 21 18.50 7.01 -19.51
C TRP A 21 19.80 7.69 -19.92
N ARG A 22 19.84 9.03 -19.92
CA ARG A 22 21.07 9.80 -20.16
C ARG A 22 22.09 9.61 -19.03
N ILE A 23 21.60 9.46 -17.77
CA ILE A 23 22.45 9.14 -16.63
C ILE A 23 22.99 7.72 -16.77
N ALA A 24 22.15 6.75 -17.13
CA ALA A 24 22.56 5.36 -17.34
C ALA A 24 23.62 5.25 -18.45
N ASP A 25 23.44 5.95 -19.57
CA ASP A 25 24.43 6.02 -20.65
C ASP A 25 25.74 6.67 -20.18
N LYS A 26 25.67 7.87 -19.62
CA LYS A 26 26.85 8.63 -19.20
C LYS A 26 27.74 7.86 -18.22
N PHE A 27 27.14 7.14 -17.28
CA PHE A 27 27.86 6.40 -16.22
C PHE A 27 27.96 4.91 -16.51
N LYS A 28 27.45 4.44 -17.66
CA LYS A 28 27.40 3.02 -18.05
C LYS A 28 26.89 2.13 -16.92
N LEU A 29 25.72 2.52 -16.40
CA LEU A 29 25.09 1.78 -15.32
C LEU A 29 24.72 0.37 -15.79
N ASP A 30 25.00 -0.64 -14.99
CA ASP A 30 24.56 -2.02 -15.23
C ASP A 30 23.20 -2.32 -14.61
N THR A 31 22.79 -1.52 -13.64
CA THR A 31 21.54 -1.67 -12.92
C THR A 31 20.88 -0.32 -12.69
N VAL A 32 19.61 -0.24 -12.95
CA VAL A 32 18.73 0.87 -12.54
C VAL A 32 17.76 0.34 -11.50
N GLY A 33 17.20 1.18 -10.64
CA GLY A 33 16.25 0.67 -9.64
C GLY A 33 15.61 1.74 -8.80
N GLY A 34 14.52 1.36 -8.16
CA GLY A 34 13.74 2.21 -7.28
C GLY A 34 12.51 1.49 -6.78
N VAL A 35 11.63 2.21 -6.10
CA VAL A 35 10.30 1.68 -5.74
C VAL A 35 9.43 1.55 -7.01
N PRO A 36 8.36 0.74 -7.00
CA PRO A 36 7.51 0.51 -8.18
C PRO A 36 7.05 1.79 -8.88
N THR A 37 6.62 2.81 -8.14
CA THR A 37 6.24 4.12 -8.71
C THR A 37 7.36 4.78 -9.51
N SER A 38 8.61 4.62 -9.07
CA SER A 38 9.79 5.11 -9.81
C SER A 38 10.03 4.31 -11.09
N ILE A 39 9.85 2.98 -11.06
CA ILE A 39 9.97 2.12 -12.26
C ILE A 39 8.90 2.50 -13.27
N VAL A 40 7.65 2.69 -12.83
CA VAL A 40 6.55 3.14 -13.69
C VAL A 40 6.85 4.49 -14.31
N ALA A 41 7.34 5.45 -13.52
CA ALA A 41 7.72 6.78 -14.02
C ALA A 41 8.88 6.72 -15.02
N MET A 42 9.93 5.94 -14.77
CA MET A 42 11.02 5.69 -15.73
C MET A 42 10.51 5.04 -17.02
N GLY A 43 9.49 4.17 -16.89
CA GLY A 43 8.82 3.53 -18.02
C GLY A 43 8.18 4.51 -19.01
N GLN A 44 7.83 5.71 -18.59
CA GLN A 44 7.26 6.74 -19.45
C GLN A 44 8.33 7.59 -20.18
N VAL A 45 9.60 7.55 -19.72
CA VAL A 45 10.69 8.39 -20.28
C VAL A 45 11.19 7.81 -21.60
N PRO A 46 11.23 8.59 -22.71
CA PRO A 46 11.88 8.17 -23.95
C PRO A 46 13.38 7.96 -23.74
N VAL A 47 13.93 6.90 -24.34
CA VAL A 47 15.39 6.66 -24.30
C VAL A 47 16.14 7.76 -25.08
N GLY A 48 15.54 8.25 -26.19
CA GLY A 48 16.17 9.22 -27.08
C GLY A 48 17.44 8.65 -27.70
N ASP A 49 18.52 9.43 -27.68
CA ASP A 49 19.82 9.05 -28.24
C ASP A 49 20.73 8.33 -27.20
N ALA A 50 20.22 8.02 -26.00
CA ALA A 50 21.02 7.39 -24.95
C ALA A 50 21.30 5.91 -25.26
N ASP A 51 22.54 5.48 -25.09
CA ASP A 51 22.93 4.06 -25.18
C ASP A 51 22.73 3.38 -23.82
N ILE A 52 21.64 2.62 -23.71
CA ILE A 52 21.29 1.86 -22.49
C ILE A 52 21.77 0.39 -22.54
N SER A 53 22.59 0.00 -23.50
CA SER A 53 23.09 -1.38 -23.66
C SER A 53 23.88 -1.91 -22.47
N SER A 54 24.41 -1.01 -21.63
CA SER A 54 25.07 -1.35 -20.38
C SER A 54 24.11 -1.84 -19.29
N VAL A 55 22.82 -1.41 -19.34
CA VAL A 55 21.83 -1.78 -18.32
C VAL A 55 21.40 -3.24 -18.53
N LYS A 56 21.67 -4.06 -17.51
CA LYS A 56 21.41 -5.50 -17.54
C LYS A 56 20.18 -5.91 -16.78
N MET A 57 19.74 -5.09 -15.83
CA MET A 57 18.57 -5.37 -15.01
C MET A 57 18.02 -4.11 -14.35
N ALA A 58 16.77 -4.17 -13.94
CA ALA A 58 16.16 -3.21 -13.04
C ALA A 58 15.86 -3.89 -11.69
N LEU A 59 16.05 -3.16 -10.59
CA LEU A 59 15.70 -3.63 -9.24
C LEU A 59 14.53 -2.82 -8.70
N THR A 60 13.57 -3.49 -8.11
CA THR A 60 12.46 -2.84 -7.42
C THR A 60 12.17 -3.50 -6.07
N GLY A 61 11.65 -2.73 -5.15
CA GLY A 61 11.27 -3.24 -3.83
C GLY A 61 10.60 -2.19 -2.98
N GLY A 62 10.21 -2.61 -1.77
CA GLY A 62 9.56 -1.75 -0.79
C GLY A 62 8.03 -1.70 -0.90
N SER A 63 7.46 -2.11 -2.01
CA SER A 63 6.05 -2.46 -2.22
C SER A 63 5.95 -3.44 -3.39
N PRO A 64 4.84 -4.18 -3.55
CA PRO A 64 4.66 -5.06 -4.69
C PRO A 64 4.74 -4.30 -6.02
N MET A 65 5.39 -4.88 -7.01
CA MET A 65 5.43 -4.34 -8.36
C MET A 65 4.21 -4.83 -9.14
N PRO A 66 3.34 -3.94 -9.64
CA PRO A 66 2.22 -4.36 -10.47
C PRO A 66 2.70 -5.08 -11.72
N VAL A 67 2.05 -6.22 -12.02
CA VAL A 67 2.50 -7.14 -13.07
C VAL A 67 2.47 -6.48 -14.45
N GLU A 68 1.39 -5.78 -14.77
CA GLU A 68 1.21 -5.21 -16.09
C GLU A 68 2.17 -4.04 -16.39
N PRO A 69 2.36 -3.05 -15.49
CA PRO A 69 3.42 -2.05 -15.62
C PRO A 69 4.82 -2.67 -15.71
N ALA A 70 5.10 -3.76 -15.00
CA ALA A 70 6.38 -4.46 -15.12
C ALA A 70 6.58 -5.03 -16.53
N LYS A 71 5.60 -5.73 -17.08
CA LYS A 71 5.63 -6.28 -18.45
C LYS A 71 5.80 -5.18 -19.51
N GLN A 72 5.10 -4.05 -19.33
CA GLN A 72 5.23 -2.90 -20.23
C GLN A 72 6.66 -2.33 -20.23
N PHE A 73 7.25 -2.17 -19.04
CA PHE A 73 8.63 -1.73 -18.89
C PHE A 73 9.61 -2.70 -19.55
N GLU A 74 9.49 -3.99 -19.26
CA GLU A 74 10.35 -5.04 -19.82
C GLU A 74 10.21 -5.13 -21.34
N GLY A 75 8.99 -5.10 -21.85
CA GLY A 75 8.73 -5.13 -23.31
C GLY A 75 9.27 -3.90 -24.03
N ARG A 76 9.25 -2.73 -23.38
CA ARG A 76 9.74 -1.48 -23.98
C ARG A 76 11.26 -1.38 -24.02
N PHE A 77 11.96 -1.81 -22.97
CA PHE A 77 13.39 -1.59 -22.83
C PHE A 77 14.24 -2.86 -22.97
N GLY A 78 13.64 -4.03 -22.96
CA GLY A 78 14.37 -5.31 -22.93
C GLY A 78 15.13 -5.54 -21.63
N ILE A 79 14.79 -4.84 -20.56
CA ILE A 79 15.44 -4.88 -19.25
C ILE A 79 14.52 -5.60 -18.27
N ASN A 80 14.96 -6.72 -17.71
CA ASN A 80 14.19 -7.47 -16.73
C ASN A 80 14.15 -6.77 -15.37
N ILE A 81 12.97 -6.77 -14.74
CA ILE A 81 12.77 -6.28 -13.38
C ILE A 81 12.93 -7.43 -12.39
N HIS A 82 13.74 -7.21 -11.36
CA HIS A 82 13.95 -8.14 -10.26
C HIS A 82 13.39 -7.53 -8.98
N GLU A 83 12.38 -8.17 -8.41
CA GLU A 83 11.80 -7.72 -7.16
C GLU A 83 12.62 -8.19 -5.96
N ILE A 84 12.76 -7.31 -4.97
CA ILE A 84 13.34 -7.59 -3.68
C ILE A 84 12.28 -7.30 -2.63
N TYR A 85 12.02 -8.27 -1.78
CA TYR A 85 11.14 -8.07 -0.64
C TYR A 85 11.94 -8.15 0.66
N GLY A 86 11.70 -7.20 1.52
CA GLY A 86 12.30 -7.06 2.82
C GLY A 86 11.88 -5.75 3.46
N MET A 87 12.35 -5.53 4.66
CA MET A 87 12.04 -4.37 5.48
C MET A 87 13.31 -3.86 6.16
N THR A 88 13.26 -2.71 6.80
CA THR A 88 14.42 -2.16 7.54
C THR A 88 14.94 -3.16 8.56
N GLU A 89 14.03 -3.89 9.18
CA GLU A 89 14.27 -4.89 10.20
C GLU A 89 14.97 -6.17 9.67
N THR A 90 15.01 -6.37 8.35
CA THR A 90 15.75 -7.44 7.66
C THR A 90 16.96 -6.90 6.89
N ALA A 91 17.46 -5.70 7.22
CA ALA A 91 18.47 -4.98 6.45
C ALA A 91 18.11 -4.81 4.96
N GLY A 92 16.81 -4.72 4.66
CA GLY A 92 16.25 -4.47 3.32
C GLY A 92 16.13 -5.71 2.44
N ASN A 93 16.54 -6.90 2.88
CA ASN A 93 16.59 -8.09 2.02
C ASN A 93 16.14 -9.36 2.76
N GLY A 94 14.97 -9.85 2.46
CA GLY A 94 14.46 -11.13 2.94
C GLY A 94 14.33 -12.16 1.81
N THR A 95 13.76 -11.75 0.66
CA THR A 95 13.68 -12.56 -0.55
C THR A 95 14.05 -11.73 -1.78
N VAL A 96 14.42 -12.39 -2.86
CA VAL A 96 14.79 -11.75 -4.12
C VAL A 96 14.40 -12.61 -5.33
N ASN A 97 13.91 -11.96 -6.36
CA ASN A 97 13.70 -12.60 -7.66
C ASN A 97 15.08 -12.80 -8.32
N PRO A 98 15.50 -14.04 -8.62
CA PRO A 98 16.89 -14.34 -8.96
C PRO A 98 17.32 -13.70 -10.28
N ARG A 99 18.57 -13.23 -10.34
CA ARG A 99 19.18 -12.72 -11.59
C ARG A 99 19.41 -13.83 -12.60
N PHE A 100 19.77 -15.02 -12.12
CA PHE A 100 20.05 -16.20 -12.92
C PHE A 100 19.03 -17.29 -12.58
N GLY A 101 18.47 -17.93 -13.59
CA GLY A 101 17.42 -18.90 -13.43
C GLY A 101 16.03 -18.33 -13.77
N GLU A 102 15.01 -19.05 -13.37
CA GLU A 102 13.62 -18.66 -13.64
C GLU A 102 13.18 -17.51 -12.75
N ARG A 103 12.75 -16.44 -13.36
CA ARG A 103 12.19 -15.25 -12.72
C ARG A 103 10.68 -15.17 -12.99
N VAL A 104 9.92 -14.80 -11.97
CA VAL A 104 8.47 -14.65 -12.08
C VAL A 104 8.09 -13.21 -11.69
N VAL A 105 7.46 -12.49 -12.59
CA VAL A 105 6.99 -11.11 -12.36
C VAL A 105 5.83 -11.11 -11.35
N GLY A 106 5.84 -10.16 -10.43
CA GLY A 106 4.84 -10.05 -9.36
C GLY A 106 5.08 -10.99 -8.18
N CYS A 107 6.21 -11.70 -8.19
CA CYS A 107 6.63 -12.59 -7.11
C CYS A 107 7.78 -11.96 -6.32
N ALA A 108 7.73 -12.03 -5.00
CA ALA A 108 8.81 -11.58 -4.12
C ALA A 108 10.09 -12.43 -4.21
N GLY A 109 10.03 -13.56 -4.91
CA GLY A 109 11.18 -14.40 -5.24
C GLY A 109 11.51 -15.46 -4.19
N LEU A 110 12.76 -15.88 -4.20
CA LEU A 110 13.32 -16.91 -3.32
C LEU A 110 13.97 -16.26 -2.10
N ARG A 111 14.03 -17.00 -0.99
CA ARG A 111 14.72 -16.53 0.21
C ARG A 111 16.17 -16.14 -0.08
N ALA A 112 16.62 -15.05 0.52
CA ALA A 112 18.01 -14.63 0.44
C ALA A 112 18.94 -15.63 1.18
N PRO A 113 20.25 -15.71 0.80
CA PRO A 113 21.19 -16.55 1.52
C PRO A 113 21.24 -16.22 3.02
N TYR A 114 21.32 -17.25 3.85
CA TYR A 114 21.37 -17.18 5.33
C TYR A 114 20.11 -16.61 6.00
N VAL A 115 19.04 -16.32 5.25
CA VAL A 115 17.75 -15.89 5.78
C VAL A 115 16.80 -17.09 5.78
N GLU A 116 16.17 -17.34 6.90
CA GLU A 116 15.04 -18.23 7.00
C GLU A 116 13.74 -17.42 6.79
N VAL A 117 12.82 -17.96 6.01
CA VAL A 117 11.52 -17.35 5.74
C VAL A 117 10.45 -18.40 5.92
N LYS A 118 9.41 -18.07 6.66
CA LYS A 118 8.23 -18.90 6.79
C LYS A 118 6.95 -18.09 6.71
N VAL A 119 5.85 -18.76 6.49
CA VAL A 119 4.50 -18.21 6.53
C VAL A 119 3.72 -18.96 7.61
N ALA A 120 3.11 -18.24 8.53
CA ALA A 120 2.42 -18.81 9.67
C ALA A 120 1.04 -18.20 9.89
N LYS A 121 0.11 -18.97 10.46
CA LYS A 121 -1.20 -18.51 10.92
C LYS A 121 -1.11 -17.91 12.31
N PHE A 122 -1.86 -16.86 12.53
CA PHE A 122 -2.09 -16.33 13.88
C PHE A 122 -2.91 -17.30 14.71
N GLY A 123 -2.45 -17.64 15.90
CA GLY A 123 -3.22 -18.33 16.92
C GLY A 123 -4.28 -17.42 17.55
N ALA A 124 -5.06 -17.99 18.47
CA ALA A 124 -6.12 -17.27 19.19
C ALA A 124 -5.59 -16.11 20.06
N ASP A 125 -4.32 -16.18 20.45
CA ASP A 125 -3.60 -15.16 21.23
C ASP A 125 -2.95 -14.06 20.35
N GLY A 126 -3.15 -14.12 19.02
CA GLY A 126 -2.54 -13.18 18.07
C GLY A 126 -1.06 -13.47 17.76
N THR A 127 -0.50 -14.58 18.26
CA THR A 127 0.87 -15.00 17.95
C THR A 127 0.89 -15.97 16.76
N PRO A 128 1.81 -15.82 15.77
CA PRO A 128 1.90 -16.77 14.66
C PRO A 128 2.52 -18.09 15.14
N THR A 129 1.69 -19.09 15.34
CA THR A 129 2.09 -20.36 16.01
C THR A 129 2.12 -21.59 15.11
N VAL A 130 1.41 -21.56 13.97
CA VAL A 130 1.28 -22.73 13.08
C VAL A 130 1.80 -22.37 11.69
N ASP A 131 2.83 -23.07 11.24
CA ASP A 131 3.36 -22.88 9.89
C ASP A 131 2.28 -23.28 8.85
N CYS A 132 2.09 -22.43 7.85
CA CYS A 132 1.15 -22.67 6.77
C CYS A 132 1.65 -23.78 5.83
N ALA A 133 0.71 -24.54 5.31
CA ALA A 133 0.99 -25.44 4.20
C ALA A 133 1.30 -24.64 2.92
N GLN A 134 1.90 -25.31 1.94
CA GLN A 134 2.18 -24.74 0.63
C GLN A 134 0.89 -24.23 -0.03
N GLY A 135 0.94 -23.02 -0.59
CA GLY A 135 -0.22 -22.33 -1.18
C GLY A 135 -1.13 -21.64 -0.16
N GLU A 136 -0.96 -21.90 1.13
CA GLU A 136 -1.79 -21.32 2.17
C GLU A 136 -1.26 -19.94 2.60
N THR A 137 -2.15 -18.97 2.71
CA THR A 137 -1.81 -17.60 3.10
C THR A 137 -1.72 -17.46 4.62
N GLY A 138 -0.69 -16.76 5.09
CA GLY A 138 -0.47 -16.41 6.48
C GLY A 138 0.48 -15.22 6.60
N VAL A 139 0.90 -14.90 7.81
CA VAL A 139 1.88 -13.85 8.06
C VAL A 139 3.29 -14.32 7.70
N VAL A 140 4.01 -13.48 6.96
CA VAL A 140 5.41 -13.74 6.59
C VAL A 140 6.33 -13.42 7.76
N MET A 141 7.25 -14.33 8.04
CA MET A 141 8.20 -14.20 9.14
C MET A 141 9.63 -14.44 8.65
N PHE A 142 10.57 -13.75 9.28
CA PHE A 142 12.01 -13.83 8.96
C PHE A 142 12.83 -14.19 10.18
N ARG A 143 13.91 -14.97 9.96
CA ARG A 143 14.95 -15.21 10.95
C ARG A 143 16.31 -15.28 10.25
N GLY A 144 17.36 -14.80 10.90
CA GLY A 144 18.72 -14.91 10.39
C GLY A 144 19.61 -13.73 10.77
N PRO A 145 20.87 -13.75 10.33
CA PRO A 145 21.87 -12.75 10.77
C PRO A 145 21.61 -11.33 10.26
N THR A 146 20.72 -11.15 9.26
CA THR A 146 20.33 -9.84 8.74
C THR A 146 19.10 -9.26 9.47
N VAL A 147 18.47 -10.07 10.33
CA VAL A 147 17.27 -9.65 11.08
C VAL A 147 17.70 -8.88 12.33
N THR A 148 17.04 -7.75 12.58
CA THR A 148 17.29 -6.96 13.78
C THR A 148 17.05 -7.78 15.06
N PRO A 149 17.87 -7.61 16.11
CA PRO A 149 17.60 -8.23 17.40
C PRO A 149 16.46 -7.52 18.17
N GLY A 150 15.95 -6.40 17.64
CA GLY A 150 14.85 -5.64 18.23
C GLY A 150 15.01 -4.13 18.06
N TYR A 151 13.98 -3.42 18.45
CA TYR A 151 13.94 -1.95 18.47
C TYR A 151 14.61 -1.41 19.74
N THR A 152 15.09 -0.18 19.68
CA THR A 152 15.66 0.55 20.84
C THR A 152 14.62 0.84 21.93
N ASP A 153 13.33 0.96 21.56
CA ASP A 153 12.21 0.95 22.48
C ASP A 153 11.68 -0.48 22.62
N PRO A 154 11.91 -1.16 23.77
CA PRO A 154 11.53 -2.56 23.94
C PRO A 154 10.01 -2.82 23.78
N ARG A 155 9.17 -1.81 24.07
CA ARG A 155 7.71 -1.92 23.92
C ARG A 155 7.28 -2.19 22.49
N ARG A 156 8.11 -1.82 21.50
CA ARG A 156 7.86 -2.06 20.08
C ARG A 156 8.22 -3.48 19.63
N ASN A 157 8.86 -4.25 20.48
CA ASN A 157 9.23 -5.64 20.18
C ASN A 157 8.07 -6.61 20.41
N GLU A 158 7.10 -6.24 21.25
CA GLU A 158 5.97 -7.08 21.59
C GLU A 158 5.18 -7.48 20.33
N GLY A 159 5.03 -8.79 20.10
CA GLY A 159 4.37 -9.36 18.92
C GLY A 159 5.10 -9.16 17.59
N VAL A 160 6.25 -8.47 17.58
CA VAL A 160 7.05 -8.21 16.37
C VAL A 160 8.33 -9.05 16.36
N VAL A 161 9.08 -9.08 17.46
CA VAL A 161 10.29 -9.90 17.60
C VAL A 161 9.98 -10.97 18.64
N LEU A 162 9.93 -12.23 18.21
CA LEU A 162 9.60 -13.35 19.08
C LEU A 162 10.85 -13.87 19.81
N ASP A 163 10.66 -14.53 20.95
CA ASP A 163 11.75 -15.03 21.81
C ASP A 163 12.69 -16.02 21.11
N ASP A 164 12.20 -16.74 20.09
CA ASP A 164 12.96 -17.67 19.26
C ASP A 164 13.68 -17.02 18.07
N GLY A 165 13.67 -15.69 18.00
CA GLY A 165 14.38 -14.89 17.01
C GLY A 165 13.63 -14.70 15.67
N TRP A 166 12.36 -15.09 15.59
CA TRP A 166 11.53 -14.77 14.45
C TRP A 166 11.01 -13.34 14.50
N LEU A 167 11.12 -12.64 13.37
CA LEU A 167 10.53 -11.34 13.13
C LEU A 167 9.20 -11.53 12.39
N VAL A 168 8.13 -10.99 12.95
CA VAL A 168 6.79 -10.94 12.34
C VAL A 168 6.71 -9.69 11.45
N SER A 169 6.63 -9.86 10.13
CA SER A 169 6.67 -8.74 9.19
C SER A 169 5.40 -7.88 9.18
N GLY A 170 4.27 -8.47 9.58
CA GLY A 170 2.94 -7.89 9.40
C GLY A 170 2.42 -7.94 7.95
N ASP A 171 3.21 -8.47 7.03
CA ASP A 171 2.79 -8.72 5.65
C ASP A 171 2.22 -10.15 5.53
N LEU A 172 1.22 -10.30 4.69
CA LEU A 172 0.62 -11.59 4.35
C LEU A 172 1.25 -12.13 3.07
N GLY A 173 1.41 -13.45 3.01
CA GLY A 173 1.95 -14.11 1.84
C GLY A 173 1.75 -15.61 1.86
N ARG A 174 2.19 -16.25 0.80
CA ARG A 174 2.18 -17.69 0.63
C ARG A 174 3.37 -18.16 -0.19
N PHE A 175 3.78 -19.39 -0.01
CA PHE A 175 4.74 -20.03 -0.90
C PHE A 175 4.03 -20.79 -2.02
N ASP A 176 4.54 -20.68 -3.24
CA ASP A 176 4.11 -21.53 -4.35
C ASP A 176 4.83 -22.89 -4.34
N GLU A 177 4.49 -23.73 -5.32
CA GLU A 177 5.04 -25.09 -5.46
C GLU A 177 6.57 -25.13 -5.69
N THR A 178 7.13 -24.00 -6.12
CA THR A 178 8.56 -23.85 -6.39
C THR A 178 9.31 -23.19 -5.24
N GLY A 179 8.62 -22.88 -4.13
CA GLY A 179 9.18 -22.25 -2.94
C GLY A 179 9.40 -20.75 -3.08
N ARG A 180 8.75 -20.10 -4.07
CA ARG A 180 8.75 -18.65 -4.21
C ARG A 180 7.71 -18.02 -3.30
N LEU A 181 8.09 -16.92 -2.69
CA LEU A 181 7.20 -16.14 -1.84
C LEU A 181 6.35 -15.18 -2.70
N TRP A 182 5.05 -15.21 -2.48
CA TRP A 182 4.10 -14.26 -3.02
C TRP A 182 3.53 -13.43 -1.89
N ILE A 183 3.73 -12.11 -1.93
CA ILE A 183 3.10 -11.21 -0.98
C ILE A 183 1.68 -10.93 -1.45
N THR A 184 0.72 -11.18 -0.57
CA THR A 184 -0.70 -11.00 -0.88
C THR A 184 -1.27 -9.72 -0.27
N GLY A 185 -0.59 -9.09 0.69
CA GLY A 185 -1.03 -7.82 1.28
C GLY A 185 -0.42 -7.57 2.64
N ARG A 186 -1.06 -6.71 3.43
CA ARG A 186 -0.73 -6.46 4.83
C ARG A 186 -1.88 -6.83 5.72
N ALA A 187 -1.60 -7.49 6.84
CA ALA A 187 -2.61 -7.87 7.80
C ALA A 187 -3.47 -6.67 8.26
N LYS A 188 -2.83 -5.52 8.50
CA LYS A 188 -3.50 -4.27 8.91
C LYS A 188 -4.17 -3.47 7.79
N ASP A 189 -3.90 -3.83 6.53
CA ASP A 189 -4.48 -3.16 5.35
C ASP A 189 -5.66 -3.92 4.76
N LEU A 190 -5.95 -5.14 5.26
CA LEU A 190 -7.14 -5.88 4.88
C LEU A 190 -8.39 -5.03 5.09
N ILE A 191 -9.29 -5.09 4.12
CA ILE A 191 -10.59 -4.43 4.20
C ILE A 191 -11.55 -5.42 4.86
N ILE A 192 -12.06 -5.07 6.03
CA ILE A 192 -12.89 -5.96 6.85
C ILE A 192 -14.36 -5.69 6.57
N ARG A 193 -14.92 -6.39 5.60
CA ARG A 193 -16.32 -6.28 5.21
C ARG A 193 -17.17 -7.38 5.82
N SER A 194 -17.98 -7.08 6.82
CA SER A 194 -18.87 -8.05 7.48
C SER A 194 -18.14 -9.31 7.97
N GLY A 195 -16.91 -9.15 8.49
CA GLY A 195 -16.05 -10.27 8.92
C GLY A 195 -15.30 -10.98 7.79
N HIS A 196 -15.52 -10.59 6.53
CA HIS A 196 -14.77 -11.10 5.38
C HIS A 196 -13.55 -10.21 5.12
N ASN A 197 -12.37 -10.82 5.09
CA ASN A 197 -11.10 -10.13 4.86
C ASN A 197 -10.84 -10.04 3.36
N ILE A 198 -10.94 -8.84 2.81
CA ILE A 198 -10.66 -8.55 1.40
C ILE A 198 -9.24 -8.02 1.28
N ASP A 199 -8.44 -8.65 0.43
CA ASP A 199 -7.09 -8.16 0.10
C ASP A 199 -7.18 -6.99 -0.89
N PRO A 200 -6.71 -5.79 -0.54
CA PRO A 200 -6.66 -4.65 -1.46
C PRO A 200 -5.89 -4.92 -2.75
N ALA A 201 -4.88 -5.80 -2.71
CA ALA A 201 -4.04 -6.10 -3.86
C ALA A 201 -4.82 -6.75 -5.02
N ILE A 202 -5.90 -7.47 -4.74
CA ILE A 202 -6.78 -8.05 -5.79
C ILE A 202 -7.44 -6.93 -6.60
N ILE A 203 -7.87 -5.87 -5.91
CA ILE A 203 -8.55 -4.73 -6.53
C ILE A 203 -7.53 -3.89 -7.32
N GLU A 204 -6.37 -3.65 -6.72
CA GLU A 204 -5.27 -2.87 -7.31
C GLU A 204 -4.74 -3.54 -8.57
N ALA A 205 -4.47 -4.84 -8.51
CA ALA A 205 -3.98 -5.59 -9.66
C ALA A 205 -4.94 -5.52 -10.86
N ALA A 206 -6.24 -5.68 -10.62
CA ALA A 206 -7.25 -5.58 -11.66
C ALA A 206 -7.37 -4.15 -12.24
N MET A 207 -7.21 -3.12 -11.38
CA MET A 207 -7.27 -1.72 -11.80
C MET A 207 -6.02 -1.31 -12.59
N ASP A 208 -4.84 -1.75 -12.17
CA ASP A 208 -3.55 -1.41 -12.79
C ASP A 208 -3.41 -1.98 -14.23
N GLU A 209 -4.24 -2.98 -14.60
CA GLU A 209 -4.37 -3.45 -15.99
C GLU A 209 -5.10 -2.47 -16.90
N HIS A 210 -5.82 -1.48 -16.35
CA HIS A 210 -6.58 -0.54 -17.18
C HIS A 210 -5.63 0.40 -17.94
N PRO A 211 -5.78 0.55 -19.28
CA PRO A 211 -4.81 1.28 -20.11
C PRO A 211 -4.62 2.75 -19.72
N ALA A 212 -5.64 3.41 -19.19
CA ALA A 212 -5.59 4.80 -18.77
C ALA A 212 -5.01 5.01 -17.36
N VAL A 213 -4.91 3.95 -16.54
CA VAL A 213 -4.48 4.05 -15.13
C VAL A 213 -2.96 4.09 -15.03
N LEU A 214 -2.46 5.00 -14.20
CA LEU A 214 -1.04 5.14 -13.85
C LEU A 214 -0.72 4.43 -12.54
N ASN A 215 -1.49 4.70 -11.49
CA ASN A 215 -1.38 4.07 -10.17
C ASN A 215 -2.77 3.90 -9.56
N SER A 216 -2.92 2.89 -8.74
CA SER A 216 -4.13 2.68 -7.94
C SER A 216 -3.82 2.33 -6.49
N ALA A 217 -4.77 2.56 -5.59
CA ALA A 217 -4.68 2.18 -4.19
C ALA A 217 -6.07 1.89 -3.62
N ALA A 218 -6.31 0.64 -3.25
CA ALA A 218 -7.55 0.23 -2.61
C ALA A 218 -7.42 0.29 -1.08
N ILE A 219 -8.49 0.74 -0.44
CA ILE A 219 -8.58 0.93 1.02
C ILE A 219 -9.96 0.58 1.54
N GLY A 220 -10.07 0.34 2.86
CA GLY A 220 -11.36 0.26 3.55
C GLY A 220 -11.95 1.65 3.76
N MET A 221 -13.17 1.83 3.31
CA MET A 221 -14.05 2.97 3.60
C MET A 221 -14.96 2.60 4.76
N PRO A 222 -15.04 3.39 5.84
CA PRO A 222 -15.93 3.10 6.96
C PRO A 222 -17.38 2.93 6.53
N ASP A 223 -18.04 1.89 7.05
CA ASP A 223 -19.45 1.60 6.81
C ASP A 223 -20.13 1.15 8.11
N GLU A 224 -21.36 1.64 8.34
CA GLU A 224 -22.12 1.42 9.59
C GLU A 224 -22.61 -0.03 9.76
N TYR A 225 -22.79 -0.78 8.66
CA TYR A 225 -23.31 -2.15 8.69
C TYR A 225 -22.23 -3.20 8.42
N ALA A 226 -21.33 -2.91 7.49
CA ALA A 226 -20.32 -3.86 7.05
C ALA A 226 -18.98 -3.71 7.80
N GLY A 227 -18.83 -2.66 8.62
CA GLY A 227 -17.56 -2.25 9.19
C GLY A 227 -16.74 -1.45 8.18
N GLU A 228 -16.32 -2.09 7.08
CA GLU A 228 -15.68 -1.42 5.95
C GLU A 228 -16.27 -1.88 4.61
N LEU A 229 -16.23 -1.00 3.62
CA LEU A 229 -16.47 -1.30 2.20
C LEU A 229 -15.24 -0.95 1.39
N PRO A 230 -14.91 -1.71 0.33
CA PRO A 230 -13.81 -1.36 -0.55
C PRO A 230 -14.05 -0.01 -1.26
N ALA A 231 -13.04 0.84 -1.26
CA ALA A 231 -12.93 2.03 -2.10
C ALA A 231 -11.54 2.04 -2.76
N ILE A 232 -11.42 2.69 -3.93
CA ILE A 232 -10.15 2.77 -4.64
C ILE A 232 -9.89 4.18 -5.13
N TYR A 233 -8.65 4.64 -4.94
CA TYR A 233 -8.13 5.88 -5.50
C TYR A 233 -7.26 5.56 -6.73
N VAL A 234 -7.41 6.37 -7.77
CA VAL A 234 -6.77 6.14 -9.07
C VAL A 234 -6.15 7.44 -9.57
N THR A 235 -4.94 7.37 -10.11
CA THR A 235 -4.37 8.43 -10.94
C THR A 235 -4.29 7.95 -12.38
N LEU A 236 -4.53 8.85 -13.33
CA LEU A 236 -4.50 8.53 -14.75
C LEU A 236 -3.15 8.91 -15.37
N LYS A 237 -2.81 8.24 -16.45
CA LYS A 237 -1.64 8.58 -17.30
C LYS A 237 -1.85 9.96 -17.94
N GLU A 238 -0.77 10.65 -18.24
CA GLU A 238 -0.82 11.97 -18.89
C GLU A 238 -1.63 11.92 -20.19
N GLY A 239 -2.61 12.82 -20.31
CA GLY A 239 -3.51 12.90 -21.46
C GLY A 239 -4.59 11.81 -21.52
N ALA A 240 -4.59 10.85 -20.63
CA ALA A 240 -5.64 9.83 -20.55
C ALA A 240 -6.87 10.34 -19.79
N THR A 241 -8.04 9.83 -20.15
CA THR A 241 -9.31 10.09 -19.48
C THR A 241 -10.01 8.76 -19.21
N ALA A 242 -10.65 8.65 -18.07
CA ALA A 242 -11.57 7.57 -17.71
C ALA A 242 -12.56 8.09 -16.68
N THR A 243 -13.81 7.69 -16.80
CA THR A 243 -14.86 8.00 -15.82
C THR A 243 -14.89 6.95 -14.72
N GLU A 244 -15.42 7.30 -13.56
CA GLU A 244 -15.61 6.34 -12.46
C GLU A 244 -16.47 5.14 -12.89
N SER A 245 -17.49 5.37 -13.75
CA SER A 245 -18.34 4.30 -14.28
C SER A 245 -17.55 3.32 -15.16
N GLU A 246 -16.74 3.81 -16.08
CA GLU A 246 -15.90 2.97 -16.95
C GLU A 246 -14.92 2.13 -16.13
N LEU A 247 -14.30 2.73 -15.13
CA LEU A 247 -13.38 2.03 -14.20
C LEU A 247 -14.12 0.98 -13.37
N HIS A 248 -15.34 1.28 -12.94
CA HIS A 248 -16.17 0.32 -12.19
C HIS A 248 -16.55 -0.88 -13.06
N ASP A 249 -16.99 -0.65 -14.29
CA ASP A 249 -17.36 -1.71 -15.23
C ASP A 249 -16.14 -2.58 -15.55
N TRP A 250 -14.97 -1.96 -15.74
CA TRP A 250 -13.70 -2.67 -15.91
C TRP A 250 -13.39 -3.64 -14.77
N LEU A 251 -13.55 -3.19 -13.51
CA LEU A 251 -13.33 -4.03 -12.33
C LEU A 251 -14.39 -5.13 -12.22
N ALA A 252 -15.65 -4.82 -12.53
CA ALA A 252 -16.77 -5.77 -12.44
C ALA A 252 -16.60 -6.99 -13.35
N GLU A 253 -15.89 -6.83 -14.49
CA GLU A 253 -15.55 -7.92 -15.41
C GLU A 253 -14.39 -8.80 -14.92
N ARG A 254 -13.49 -8.26 -14.07
CA ARG A 254 -12.22 -8.88 -13.66
C ARG A 254 -12.22 -9.43 -12.25
N ILE A 255 -12.98 -8.82 -11.36
CA ILE A 255 -13.08 -9.26 -9.96
C ILE A 255 -14.25 -10.23 -9.82
N SER A 256 -13.95 -11.52 -9.67
CA SER A 256 -14.94 -12.57 -9.46
C SER A 256 -15.57 -12.52 -8.07
N GLU A 257 -14.82 -12.03 -7.07
CA GLU A 257 -15.24 -11.90 -5.69
C GLU A 257 -16.10 -10.64 -5.50
N ARG A 258 -17.43 -10.79 -5.57
CA ARG A 258 -18.37 -9.66 -5.50
C ARG A 258 -18.19 -8.73 -4.28
N PRO A 259 -17.88 -9.22 -3.05
CA PRO A 259 -17.60 -8.35 -1.92
C PRO A 259 -16.40 -7.42 -2.11
N ALA A 260 -15.43 -7.78 -2.95
CA ALA A 260 -14.23 -6.99 -3.22
C ALA A 260 -14.46 -5.84 -4.23
N LEU A 261 -15.60 -5.81 -4.91
CA LEU A 261 -15.90 -4.69 -5.83
C LEU A 261 -16.00 -3.37 -5.06
N PRO A 262 -15.21 -2.35 -5.43
CA PRO A 262 -15.25 -1.04 -4.80
C PRO A 262 -16.63 -0.39 -4.89
N LYS A 263 -17.04 0.22 -3.79
CA LYS A 263 -18.26 1.03 -3.73
C LYS A 263 -18.05 2.45 -4.22
N GLN A 264 -16.81 2.93 -4.12
CA GLN A 264 -16.41 4.24 -4.61
C GLN A 264 -15.08 4.14 -5.34
N ILE A 265 -14.96 4.87 -6.44
CA ILE A 265 -13.75 5.06 -7.21
C ILE A 265 -13.46 6.55 -7.23
N HIS A 266 -12.26 6.95 -6.80
CA HIS A 266 -11.85 8.35 -6.77
C HIS A 266 -10.72 8.57 -7.76
N VAL A 267 -11.00 9.30 -8.85
CA VAL A 267 -9.95 9.75 -9.76
C VAL A 267 -9.34 11.04 -9.20
N ILE A 268 -8.06 10.97 -8.83
CA ILE A 268 -7.31 12.07 -8.22
C ILE A 268 -6.13 12.50 -9.09
N GLY A 269 -5.71 13.75 -8.94
CA GLY A 269 -4.61 14.31 -9.74
C GLY A 269 -3.25 13.74 -9.35
N GLU A 270 -3.02 13.49 -8.06
CA GLU A 270 -1.75 13.02 -7.53
C GLU A 270 -1.96 12.01 -6.40
N MET A 271 -1.23 10.90 -6.45
CA MET A 271 -1.24 9.90 -5.38
C MET A 271 -0.36 10.36 -4.22
N PRO A 272 -0.86 10.34 -2.96
CA PRO A 272 -0.02 10.68 -1.82
C PRO A 272 1.10 9.65 -1.65
N LEU A 273 2.33 10.14 -1.50
CA LEU A 273 3.52 9.31 -1.39
C LEU A 273 4.24 9.53 -0.06
N THR A 274 4.86 8.48 0.45
CA THR A 274 5.80 8.57 1.58
C THR A 274 7.07 9.29 1.16
N ALA A 275 7.90 9.66 2.15
CA ALA A 275 9.22 10.24 1.90
C ALA A 275 10.14 9.36 1.03
N VAL A 276 9.88 8.08 0.89
CA VAL A 276 10.62 7.14 0.03
C VAL A 276 9.91 6.78 -1.27
N GLY A 277 8.80 7.48 -1.61
CA GLY A 277 8.08 7.33 -2.88
C GLY A 277 7.09 6.16 -2.94
N LYS A 278 6.73 5.54 -1.81
CA LYS A 278 5.66 4.54 -1.73
C LYS A 278 4.31 5.22 -1.59
N ILE A 279 3.26 4.62 -2.12
CA ILE A 279 1.89 5.11 -1.90
C ILE A 279 1.59 5.13 -0.39
N PHE A 280 1.13 6.28 0.08
CA PHE A 280 0.82 6.51 1.49
C PHE A 280 -0.68 6.29 1.75
N LYS A 281 -1.09 5.03 1.80
CA LYS A 281 -2.50 4.62 2.04
C LYS A 281 -3.16 5.26 3.27
N PRO A 282 -2.43 5.53 4.40
CA PRO A 282 -3.06 6.24 5.52
C PRO A 282 -3.70 7.58 5.13
N ALA A 283 -3.08 8.38 4.28
CA ALA A 283 -3.67 9.65 3.82
C ALA A 283 -5.00 9.44 3.06
N LEU A 284 -5.08 8.37 2.26
CA LEU A 284 -6.30 8.02 1.54
C LEU A 284 -7.40 7.54 2.52
N ARG A 285 -7.03 6.76 3.55
CA ARG A 285 -7.96 6.37 4.61
C ARG A 285 -8.45 7.57 5.40
N TRP A 286 -7.59 8.55 5.70
CA TRP A 286 -7.99 9.78 6.37
C TRP A 286 -8.99 10.57 5.53
N ASP A 287 -8.72 10.70 4.24
CA ASP A 287 -9.58 11.42 3.31
C ASP A 287 -10.97 10.77 3.19
N ILE A 288 -11.03 9.46 2.94
CA ILE A 288 -12.32 8.76 2.80
C ILE A 288 -13.12 8.77 4.11
N THR A 289 -12.47 8.59 5.26
CA THR A 289 -13.11 8.67 6.57
C THR A 289 -13.69 10.06 6.81
N ARG A 290 -12.93 11.12 6.48
CA ARG A 290 -13.41 12.51 6.55
C ARG A 290 -14.66 12.69 5.70
N GLN A 291 -14.65 12.25 4.44
CA GLN A 291 -15.78 12.38 3.51
C GLN A 291 -17.03 11.65 4.03
N VAL A 292 -16.88 10.41 4.53
CA VAL A 292 -17.97 9.63 5.10
C VAL A 292 -18.58 10.36 6.30
N PHE A 293 -17.74 10.80 7.26
CA PHE A 293 -18.22 11.47 8.47
C PHE A 293 -18.84 12.82 8.18
N GLU A 294 -18.23 13.64 7.31
CA GLU A 294 -18.83 14.90 6.86
C GLU A 294 -20.19 14.68 6.20
N SER A 295 -20.32 13.62 5.40
CA SER A 295 -21.60 13.26 4.78
C SER A 295 -22.65 12.88 5.80
N ARG A 296 -22.30 12.15 6.86
CA ARG A 296 -23.22 11.77 7.94
C ARG A 296 -23.61 12.94 8.84
N LEU A 297 -22.72 13.90 8.98
CA LEU A 297 -22.98 15.11 9.77
C LEU A 297 -23.69 16.22 8.96
N LYS A 298 -23.97 16.00 7.68
CA LYS A 298 -24.81 16.91 6.89
C LYS A 298 -26.16 17.09 7.58
N GLY A 299 -26.62 18.34 7.69
CA GLY A 299 -27.88 18.68 8.36
C GLY A 299 -27.71 19.05 9.84
N LEU A 300 -26.58 18.75 10.50
CA LEU A 300 -26.37 19.11 11.91
C LEU A 300 -26.51 20.63 12.13
N ALA A 301 -26.04 21.43 11.17
CA ALA A 301 -26.19 22.89 11.20
C ALA A 301 -27.66 23.35 11.08
N ALA A 302 -28.44 22.68 10.26
CA ALA A 302 -29.88 22.99 10.13
C ALA A 302 -30.68 22.56 11.37
N ASP A 303 -30.32 21.40 11.95
CA ASP A 303 -31.06 20.82 13.08
C ASP A 303 -30.72 21.51 14.42
N HIS A 304 -29.47 21.94 14.58
CA HIS A 304 -28.92 22.42 15.87
C HIS A 304 -28.20 23.77 15.81
N GLY A 305 -28.10 24.42 14.65
CA GLY A 305 -27.36 25.67 14.50
C GLY A 305 -25.85 25.55 14.64
N VAL A 306 -25.31 24.32 14.60
CA VAL A 306 -23.89 24.01 14.87
C VAL A 306 -23.24 23.42 13.62
N ALA A 307 -22.15 24.03 13.14
CA ALA A 307 -21.36 23.47 12.07
C ALA A 307 -20.37 22.42 12.61
N ALA A 308 -20.22 21.34 11.87
CA ALA A 308 -19.23 20.28 12.17
C ALA A 308 -18.15 20.26 11.09
N LYS A 309 -16.88 20.28 11.53
CA LYS A 309 -15.71 20.05 10.69
C LYS A 309 -15.05 18.74 11.12
N VAL A 310 -14.69 17.90 10.18
CA VAL A 310 -14.01 16.63 10.46
C VAL A 310 -12.56 16.70 10.00
N GLU A 311 -11.65 16.37 10.91
CA GLU A 311 -10.22 16.17 10.61
C GLU A 311 -9.84 14.77 11.05
N VAL A 312 -9.13 14.04 10.19
CA VAL A 312 -8.69 12.66 10.48
C VAL A 312 -7.17 12.62 10.45
N GLY A 313 -6.57 11.97 11.43
CA GLY A 313 -5.13 11.87 11.50
C GLY A 313 -4.68 10.83 12.52
N ASP A 314 -3.36 10.60 12.55
CA ASP A 314 -2.74 9.67 13.49
C ASP A 314 -2.46 10.39 14.81
N VAL A 315 -2.99 9.82 15.90
CA VAL A 315 -2.80 10.33 17.28
C VAL A 315 -1.84 9.40 17.98
N PRO A 316 -0.70 9.91 18.50
CA PRO A 316 0.28 9.09 19.20
C PRO A 316 -0.35 8.24 20.32
N GLY A 317 -0.14 6.93 20.27
CA GLY A 317 -0.67 5.97 21.25
C GLY A 317 -2.13 5.54 21.06
N THR A 318 -2.87 6.18 20.13
CA THR A 318 -4.28 5.85 19.87
C THR A 318 -4.51 5.34 18.44
N GLY A 319 -3.61 5.69 17.50
CA GLY A 319 -3.77 5.39 16.08
C GLY A 319 -4.62 6.44 15.34
N ILE A 320 -5.32 6.01 14.29
CA ILE A 320 -6.12 6.91 13.45
C ILE A 320 -7.40 7.32 14.20
N VAL A 321 -7.58 8.62 14.42
CA VAL A 321 -8.74 9.19 15.11
C VAL A 321 -9.35 10.30 14.26
N ALA A 322 -10.69 10.29 14.14
CA ALA A 322 -11.42 11.39 13.57
C ALA A 322 -11.74 12.44 14.68
N THR A 323 -11.39 13.68 14.45
CA THR A 323 -11.74 14.80 15.34
C THR A 323 -12.89 15.57 14.71
N VAL A 324 -14.03 15.58 15.37
CA VAL A 324 -15.22 16.35 14.99
C VAL A 324 -15.20 17.66 15.79
N THR A 325 -14.85 18.75 15.13
CA THR A 325 -14.86 20.09 15.73
C THR A 325 -16.21 20.74 15.49
N LEU A 326 -16.92 21.03 16.56
CA LEU A 326 -18.22 21.68 16.55
C LEU A 326 -18.04 23.20 16.76
N SER A 327 -18.66 24.01 15.92
CA SER A 327 -18.61 25.45 16.00
C SER A 327 -20.02 26.07 15.85
N GLY A 328 -20.34 27.01 16.69
CA GLY A 328 -21.67 27.68 16.74
C GLY A 328 -22.16 27.88 18.17
N THR A 329 -23.33 28.46 18.30
CA THR A 329 -24.01 28.64 19.58
C THR A 329 -25.10 27.59 19.71
N ALA A 330 -24.94 26.68 20.66
CA ALA A 330 -25.99 25.72 21.01
C ALA A 330 -26.45 25.99 22.45
N ASP A 331 -27.75 26.08 22.63
CA ASP A 331 -28.36 26.18 23.99
C ASP A 331 -28.13 24.91 24.80
N ASP A 332 -28.08 23.77 24.11
CA ASP A 332 -27.81 22.44 24.70
C ASP A 332 -26.68 21.72 23.96
N LYS A 333 -25.46 21.88 24.43
CA LYS A 333 -24.29 21.16 23.88
C LYS A 333 -24.39 19.64 23.97
N ALA A 334 -25.03 19.14 25.05
CA ALA A 334 -25.18 17.70 25.26
C ALA A 334 -26.12 17.09 24.21
N ALA A 335 -27.18 17.78 23.81
CA ALA A 335 -28.06 17.34 22.74
C ALA A 335 -27.35 17.29 21.39
N VAL A 336 -26.47 18.25 21.09
CA VAL A 336 -25.65 18.25 19.86
C VAL A 336 -24.67 17.09 19.84
N GLU A 337 -23.97 16.85 20.97
CA GLU A 337 -23.06 15.72 21.09
C GLU A 337 -23.77 14.37 20.97
N ALA A 338 -24.97 14.25 21.56
CA ALA A 338 -25.83 13.07 21.42
C ALA A 338 -26.21 12.84 19.94
N ALA A 339 -26.58 13.90 19.19
CA ALA A 339 -26.89 13.80 17.78
C ALA A 339 -25.66 13.40 16.91
N VAL A 340 -24.46 13.87 17.25
CA VAL A 340 -23.22 13.40 16.62
C VAL A 340 -22.97 11.93 16.92
N ASN A 341 -23.12 11.51 18.19
CA ASN A 341 -22.93 10.12 18.61
C ASN A 341 -23.98 9.19 17.96
N GLU A 342 -25.21 9.61 17.80
CA GLU A 342 -26.23 8.85 17.07
C GLU A 342 -25.84 8.62 15.62
N ARG A 343 -25.29 9.64 14.94
CA ARG A 343 -24.91 9.58 13.52
C ARG A 343 -23.60 8.83 13.26
N LEU A 344 -22.65 8.87 14.19
CA LEU A 344 -21.31 8.28 14.03
C LEU A 344 -21.08 7.02 14.86
N GLY A 345 -21.91 6.75 15.87
CA GLY A 345 -21.71 5.63 16.80
C GLY A 345 -21.78 4.25 16.15
N ALA A 346 -22.39 4.12 14.99
CA ALA A 346 -22.44 2.88 14.21
C ALA A 346 -21.10 2.52 13.55
N PHE A 347 -20.16 3.48 13.38
CA PHE A 347 -18.84 3.25 12.78
C PHE A 347 -17.84 2.67 13.79
N THR A 348 -18.02 1.41 14.15
CA THR A 348 -17.31 0.75 15.25
C THR A 348 -15.81 0.56 15.01
N LEU A 349 -15.37 0.53 13.76
CA LEU A 349 -13.95 0.36 13.39
C LEU A 349 -13.18 1.68 13.30
N GLN A 350 -13.86 2.83 13.45
CA GLN A 350 -13.23 4.14 13.34
C GLN A 350 -13.46 4.98 14.60
N PRO A 351 -12.47 5.13 15.49
CA PRO A 351 -12.61 5.96 16.66
C PRO A 351 -12.73 7.45 16.30
N TYR A 352 -13.55 8.18 17.05
CA TYR A 352 -13.68 9.62 16.91
C TYR A 352 -13.77 10.31 18.28
N ARG A 353 -13.49 11.60 18.26
CA ARG A 353 -13.67 12.49 19.42
C ARG A 353 -14.36 13.78 19.00
N ILE A 354 -15.13 14.35 19.90
CA ILE A 354 -15.85 15.61 19.71
C ILE A 354 -15.10 16.71 20.47
N VAL A 355 -14.92 17.84 19.81
CA VAL A 355 -14.27 19.05 20.36
C VAL A 355 -15.14 20.25 20.03
N TRP A 356 -15.32 21.16 20.97
CA TRP A 356 -15.95 22.46 20.74
C TRP A 356 -14.91 23.52 20.48
N ALA A 357 -15.12 24.32 19.40
CA ALA A 357 -14.28 25.46 19.04
C ALA A 357 -14.62 26.70 19.84
#